data_7ceb56353a33c3871373249fb7dd7ded
#
_entry.id   7ceb56353a33c3871373249fb7dd7ded
#
_cell.length_a   1.000
_cell.length_b   1.000
_cell.length_c   1.000
_cell.angle_alpha   90.00
_cell.angle_beta   90.00
_cell.angle_gamma   90.00
#
_symmetry.space_group_name_H-M   'P 1'
#
loop_
_entity.id
_entity.type
_entity.pdbx_description
1 polymer ?
#
loop_
_entity_poly.entity_id
_entity_poly.type
_entity_poly.pdbx_seq_one_letter_code
_entity_poly.pdbx_strand_id
1 'polypeptide(L)'
;MELASTQALLARLYTDQAFREAFMDDPELTSRPYRLGNIDLQKMIKLASGPALLFSRALIRKRFGHVASFLPATRRSMGKQMWEAFLGFAGHYNPKGVGRHLFDAIEFSTFLLKECKSQIDAPDWWQLV
;
A
#
# COMPACT_ATOMS: atom_id res chain seq x y z
N MET A 1 24.43 8.95 -15.68
CA MET A 1 23.35 8.71 -14.73
C MET A 1 23.59 7.43 -13.95
N GLU A 2 23.31 7.47 -12.69
CA GLU A 2 23.59 6.36 -11.80
C GLU A 2 22.49 5.28 -11.88
N LEU A 3 22.89 4.03 -12.13
CA LEU A 3 21.97 2.91 -12.10
C LEU A 3 21.28 2.78 -10.74
N ALA A 4 22.05 3.02 -9.67
CA ALA A 4 21.51 2.96 -8.31
C ALA A 4 20.38 3.96 -8.09
N SER A 5 20.48 5.17 -8.62
CA SER A 5 19.43 6.20 -8.52
C SER A 5 18.17 5.77 -9.26
N THR A 6 18.32 5.18 -10.44
CA THR A 6 17.19 4.67 -11.23
C THR A 6 16.48 3.55 -10.49
N GLN A 7 17.24 2.63 -9.91
CA GLN A 7 16.69 1.50 -9.15
C GLN A 7 15.99 1.98 -7.89
N ALA A 8 16.55 2.97 -7.21
CA ALA A 8 15.94 3.53 -5.99
C ALA A 8 14.60 4.19 -6.31
N LEU A 9 14.55 4.96 -7.39
CA LEU A 9 13.30 5.58 -7.83
C LEU A 9 12.27 4.53 -8.21
N LEU A 10 12.68 3.52 -8.99
CA LEU A 10 11.78 2.45 -9.42
C LEU A 10 11.19 1.69 -8.23
N ALA A 11 12.03 1.35 -7.26
CA ALA A 11 11.58 0.66 -6.06
C ALA A 11 10.53 1.48 -5.31
N ARG A 12 10.75 2.79 -5.21
CA ARG A 12 9.82 3.67 -4.52
C ARG A 12 8.50 3.82 -5.27
N LEU A 13 8.54 3.91 -6.60
CA LEU A 13 7.33 3.96 -7.42
C LEU A 13 6.48 2.71 -7.26
N TYR A 14 7.12 1.55 -7.05
CA TYR A 14 6.41 0.28 -6.95
C TYR A 14 5.82 0.04 -5.55
N THR A 15 6.40 0.63 -4.51
CA THR A 15 6.06 0.32 -3.13
C THR A 15 5.44 1.46 -2.33
N ASP A 16 5.55 2.70 -2.80
CA ASP A 16 5.08 3.89 -2.07
C ASP A 16 3.99 4.57 -2.88
N GLN A 17 2.74 4.38 -2.47
CA GLN A 17 1.59 4.93 -3.19
C GLN A 17 1.59 6.47 -3.20
N ALA A 18 1.87 7.10 -2.07
CA ALA A 18 1.88 8.56 -1.97
C ALA A 18 2.96 9.16 -2.88
N PHE A 19 4.13 8.53 -2.92
CA PHE A 19 5.21 8.97 -3.80
C PHE A 19 4.83 8.79 -5.27
N ARG A 20 4.20 7.66 -5.61
CA ARG A 20 3.77 7.40 -7.00
C ARG A 20 2.76 8.43 -7.46
N GLU A 21 1.81 8.79 -6.60
CA GLU A 21 0.81 9.82 -6.91
C GLU A 21 1.47 11.18 -7.11
N ALA A 22 2.41 11.55 -6.25
CA ALA A 22 3.16 12.80 -6.38
C ALA A 22 3.99 12.79 -7.67
N PHE A 23 4.60 11.66 -8.01
CA PHE A 23 5.39 11.51 -9.23
C PHE A 23 4.52 11.68 -10.48
N MET A 24 3.33 11.08 -10.50
CA MET A 24 2.43 11.20 -11.64
C MET A 24 1.90 12.62 -11.79
N ASP A 25 1.75 13.34 -10.69
CA ASP A 25 1.29 14.72 -10.68
C ASP A 25 2.36 15.66 -11.24
N ASP A 26 3.62 15.50 -10.80
CA ASP A 26 4.75 16.29 -11.29
C ASP A 26 6.01 15.43 -11.33
N PRO A 27 6.24 14.71 -12.45
CA PRO A 27 7.39 13.79 -12.54
C PRO A 27 8.74 14.49 -12.44
N GLU A 28 8.87 15.66 -13.03
CA GLU A 28 10.15 16.38 -13.03
C GLU A 28 10.55 16.80 -11.62
N LEU A 29 9.63 17.41 -10.89
CA LEU A 29 9.90 17.87 -9.53
C LEU A 29 10.18 16.68 -8.60
N THR A 30 9.35 15.65 -8.67
CA THR A 30 9.44 14.50 -7.77
C THR A 30 10.71 13.69 -8.01
N SER A 31 11.15 13.57 -9.28
CA SER A 31 12.34 12.81 -9.65
C SER A 31 13.63 13.59 -9.55
N ARG A 32 13.57 14.89 -9.28
CA ARG A 32 14.75 15.76 -9.28
C ARG A 32 15.90 15.24 -8.42
N PRO A 33 15.69 14.76 -7.20
CA PRO A 33 16.78 14.23 -6.37
C PRO A 33 17.48 13.02 -6.99
N TYR A 34 16.82 12.31 -7.90
CA TYR A 34 17.36 11.10 -8.53
C TYR A 34 18.17 11.40 -9.78
N ARG A 35 18.14 12.62 -10.28
CA ARG A 35 18.96 13.11 -11.40
C ARG A 35 18.83 12.28 -12.65
N LEU A 36 17.60 12.00 -13.07
CA LEU A 36 17.33 11.21 -14.27
C LEU A 36 17.55 12.04 -15.54
N GLY A 37 18.07 11.38 -16.58
CA GLY A 37 18.01 11.94 -17.92
C GLY A 37 16.59 11.89 -18.47
N ASN A 38 16.36 12.63 -19.55
CA ASN A 38 15.02 12.74 -20.12
C ASN A 38 14.44 11.39 -20.57
N ILE A 39 15.27 10.55 -21.18
CA ILE A 39 14.85 9.22 -21.66
C ILE A 39 14.44 8.34 -20.48
N ASP A 40 15.24 8.34 -19.41
CA ASP A 40 14.96 7.54 -18.24
C ASP A 40 13.71 8.04 -17.50
N LEU A 41 13.52 9.37 -17.45
CA LEU A 41 12.32 9.96 -16.87
C LEU A 41 11.07 9.50 -17.61
N GLN A 42 11.09 9.49 -18.94
CA GLN A 42 9.94 9.03 -19.73
C GLN A 42 9.65 7.56 -19.50
N LYS A 43 10.69 6.73 -19.36
CA LYS A 43 10.51 5.31 -19.01
C LYS A 43 9.87 5.15 -17.64
N MET A 44 10.29 5.95 -16.67
CA MET A 44 9.73 5.87 -15.32
C MET A 44 8.26 6.31 -15.28
N ILE A 45 7.90 7.34 -16.05
CA ILE A 45 6.51 7.78 -16.17
C ILE A 45 5.64 6.65 -16.72
N LYS A 46 6.12 5.96 -17.73
CA LYS A 46 5.40 4.85 -18.36
C LYS A 46 5.22 3.69 -17.39
N LEU A 47 6.26 3.36 -16.61
CA LEU A 47 6.19 2.30 -15.61
C LEU A 47 5.24 2.67 -14.48
N ALA A 48 5.27 3.91 -14.02
CA ALA A 48 4.41 4.36 -12.93
C ALA A 48 2.92 4.36 -13.30
N SER A 49 2.59 4.59 -14.56
CA SER A 49 1.21 4.65 -15.00
C SER A 49 0.57 3.29 -15.26
N GLY A 50 1.35 2.21 -15.26
CA GLY A 50 0.85 0.87 -15.55
C GLY A 50 1.46 -0.21 -14.66
N PRO A 51 2.66 -0.74 -15.03
CA PRO A 51 3.26 -1.88 -14.30
C PRO A 51 3.46 -1.64 -12.81
N ALA A 52 3.85 -0.43 -12.40
CA ALA A 52 4.04 -0.11 -10.99
C ALA A 52 2.73 -0.19 -10.21
N LEU A 53 1.63 0.26 -10.82
CA LEU A 53 0.32 0.19 -10.19
C LEU A 53 -0.11 -1.27 -10.00
N LEU A 54 0.06 -2.10 -11.02
CA LEU A 54 -0.30 -3.52 -10.95
C LEU A 54 0.53 -4.24 -9.89
N PHE A 55 1.83 -3.99 -9.84
CA PHE A 55 2.72 -4.59 -8.85
C PHE A 55 2.33 -4.15 -7.43
N SER A 56 2.07 -2.86 -7.26
CA SER A 56 1.64 -2.31 -5.97
C SER A 56 0.35 -2.96 -5.49
N ARG A 57 -0.62 -3.13 -6.38
CA ARG A 57 -1.88 -3.79 -6.05
C ARG A 57 -1.67 -5.26 -5.66
N ALA A 58 -0.77 -5.96 -6.33
CA ALA A 58 -0.44 -7.34 -5.98
C ALA A 58 0.17 -7.43 -4.59
N LEU A 59 1.05 -6.50 -4.23
CA LEU A 59 1.64 -6.44 -2.89
C LEU A 59 0.58 -6.17 -1.81
N ILE A 60 -0.33 -5.24 -2.08
CA ILE A 60 -1.42 -4.93 -1.15
C ILE A 60 -2.33 -6.14 -0.98
N ARG A 61 -2.64 -6.85 -2.06
CA ARG A 61 -3.46 -8.05 -2.00
C ARG A 61 -2.81 -9.14 -1.15
N LYS A 62 -1.49 -9.29 -1.26
CA LYS A 62 -0.74 -10.24 -0.43
C LYS A 62 -0.79 -9.85 1.04
N ARG A 63 -0.61 -8.56 1.35
CA ARG A 63 -0.77 -8.05 2.72
C ARG A 63 -2.17 -8.33 3.25
N PHE A 64 -3.18 -8.09 2.43
CA PHE A 64 -4.57 -8.34 2.81
C PHE A 64 -4.81 -9.80 3.17
N GLY A 65 -4.24 -10.73 2.41
CA GLY A 65 -4.34 -12.16 2.71
C GLY A 65 -3.84 -12.49 4.11
N HIS A 66 -2.71 -11.91 4.52
CA HIS A 66 -2.18 -12.10 5.87
C HIS A 66 -3.07 -11.46 6.93
N VAL A 67 -3.51 -10.23 6.70
CA VAL A 67 -4.39 -9.51 7.64
C VAL A 67 -5.71 -10.27 7.81
N ALA A 68 -6.31 -10.71 6.71
CA ALA A 68 -7.59 -11.43 6.76
C ALA A 68 -7.47 -12.75 7.54
N SER A 69 -6.31 -13.39 7.53
CA SER A 69 -6.10 -14.61 8.28
C SER A 69 -6.10 -14.37 9.80
N PHE A 70 -5.75 -13.17 10.24
CA PHE A 70 -5.83 -12.78 11.65
C PHE A 70 -7.24 -12.35 12.06
N LEU A 71 -8.11 -12.04 11.11
CA LEU A 71 -9.42 -11.46 11.37
C LEU A 71 -10.54 -12.25 10.66
N PRO A 72 -10.68 -13.55 10.96
CA PRO A 72 -11.64 -14.40 10.23
C PRO A 72 -13.09 -13.99 10.44
N ALA A 73 -13.47 -13.58 11.63
CA ALA A 73 -14.85 -13.15 11.91
C ALA A 73 -15.16 -11.82 11.21
N THR A 74 -14.22 -10.89 11.20
CA THR A 74 -14.35 -9.62 10.49
C THR A 74 -14.52 -9.87 8.99
N ARG A 75 -13.75 -10.81 8.45
CA ARG A 75 -13.83 -11.16 7.03
C ARG A 75 -15.20 -11.73 6.68
N ARG A 76 -15.76 -12.58 7.53
CA ARG A 76 -17.11 -13.13 7.33
C ARG A 76 -18.16 -12.05 7.38
N SER A 77 -18.03 -11.15 8.35
CA SER A 77 -19.00 -10.07 8.57
C SER A 77 -18.99 -9.04 7.45
N MET A 78 -17.81 -8.60 7.02
CA MET A 78 -17.68 -7.54 6.02
C MET A 78 -17.70 -8.02 4.57
N GLY A 79 -17.27 -9.25 4.31
CA GLY A 79 -17.19 -9.78 2.96
C GLY A 79 -16.31 -8.91 2.07
N LYS A 80 -16.81 -8.55 0.90
CA LYS A 80 -16.07 -7.75 -0.08
C LYS A 80 -15.71 -6.36 0.42
N GLN A 81 -16.48 -5.83 1.36
CA GLN A 81 -16.22 -4.50 1.92
C GLN A 81 -14.91 -4.45 2.68
N MET A 82 -14.44 -5.57 3.20
CA MET A 82 -13.16 -5.64 3.91
C MET A 82 -11.99 -5.30 2.98
N TRP A 83 -12.01 -5.82 1.76
CA TRP A 83 -10.99 -5.49 0.76
C TRP A 83 -10.99 -4.01 0.40
N GLU A 84 -12.18 -3.44 0.18
CA GLU A 84 -12.33 -2.02 -0.11
C GLU A 84 -11.76 -1.15 1.01
N ALA A 85 -12.10 -1.49 2.25
CA ALA A 85 -11.58 -0.79 3.42
C ALA A 85 -10.07 -0.92 3.53
N PHE A 86 -9.52 -2.11 3.25
CA PHE A 86 -8.08 -2.35 3.33
C PHE A 86 -7.32 -1.53 2.29
N LEU A 87 -7.86 -1.38 1.09
CA LEU A 87 -7.24 -0.55 0.05
C LEU A 87 -7.03 0.88 0.53
N GLY A 88 -8.03 1.46 1.18
CA GLY A 88 -7.92 2.81 1.73
C GLY A 88 -6.90 2.90 2.86
N PHE A 89 -6.88 1.89 3.72
CA PHE A 89 -5.94 1.82 4.84
C PHE A 89 -4.49 1.63 4.36
N ALA A 90 -4.28 0.71 3.42
CA ALA A 90 -2.94 0.32 2.99
C ALA A 90 -2.18 1.45 2.30
N GLY A 91 -2.89 2.42 1.73
CA GLY A 91 -2.26 3.57 1.11
C GLY A 91 -1.55 4.50 2.10
N HIS A 92 -1.92 4.41 3.38
CA HIS A 92 -1.41 5.32 4.42
C HIS A 92 -0.61 4.62 5.51
N TYR A 93 -0.49 3.31 5.46
CA TYR A 93 0.22 2.54 6.48
C TYR A 93 0.98 1.39 5.84
N ASN A 94 2.26 1.29 6.14
CA ASN A 94 3.10 0.24 5.60
C ASN A 94 4.09 -0.23 6.67
N PRO A 95 3.73 -1.24 7.46
CA PRO A 95 4.61 -1.74 8.52
C PRO A 95 5.83 -2.45 7.97
N LYS A 96 6.92 -2.43 8.73
CA LYS A 96 8.18 -3.05 8.32
C LYS A 96 8.70 -3.96 9.41
N GLY A 97 9.55 -4.91 9.01
CA GLY A 97 10.26 -5.78 9.93
C GLY A 97 9.50 -7.01 10.34
N VAL A 98 10.02 -7.68 11.36
CA VAL A 98 9.44 -8.89 11.94
C VAL A 98 8.11 -8.53 12.59
N GLY A 99 7.10 -9.34 12.37
CA GLY A 99 5.78 -9.08 12.93
C GLY A 99 4.95 -8.06 12.17
N ARG A 100 5.40 -7.62 11.00
CA ARG A 100 4.69 -6.61 10.20
C ARG A 100 3.26 -6.99 9.87
N HIS A 101 2.98 -8.28 9.68
CA HIS A 101 1.63 -8.73 9.35
C HIS A 101 0.68 -8.59 10.54
N LEU A 102 1.18 -8.87 11.74
CA LEU A 102 0.40 -8.68 12.96
C LEU A 102 0.14 -7.20 13.21
N PHE A 103 1.15 -6.35 13.06
CA PHE A 103 0.99 -4.90 13.20
C PHE A 103 0.01 -4.35 12.18
N ASP A 104 0.06 -4.85 10.95
CA ASP A 104 -0.88 -4.50 9.90
C ASP A 104 -2.32 -4.82 10.33
N ALA A 105 -2.52 -6.01 10.89
CA ALA A 105 -3.85 -6.43 11.36
C ALA A 105 -4.34 -5.58 12.52
N ILE A 106 -3.48 -5.26 13.48
CA ILE A 106 -3.83 -4.43 14.63
C ILE A 106 -4.23 -3.01 14.17
N GLU A 107 -3.40 -2.41 13.33
CA GLU A 107 -3.66 -1.05 12.86
C GLU A 107 -4.89 -0.99 11.94
N PHE A 108 -5.09 -2.01 11.12
CA PHE A 108 -6.28 -2.10 10.29
C PHE A 108 -7.54 -2.23 11.16
N SER A 109 -7.48 -3.00 12.23
CA SER A 109 -8.61 -3.12 13.18
C SER A 109 -8.95 -1.76 13.78
N THR A 110 -7.93 -0.99 14.17
CA THR A 110 -8.11 0.37 14.69
C THR A 110 -8.75 1.28 13.64
N PHE A 111 -8.29 1.18 12.40
CA PHE A 111 -8.85 1.93 11.28
C PHE A 111 -10.33 1.59 11.09
N LEU A 112 -10.68 0.30 11.13
CA LEU A 112 -12.07 -0.14 10.97
C LEU A 112 -12.97 0.41 12.09
N LEU A 113 -12.46 0.43 13.32
CA LEU A 113 -13.23 0.98 14.44
C LEU A 113 -13.56 2.46 14.25
N LYS A 114 -12.64 3.21 13.64
CA LYS A 114 -12.85 4.63 13.42
C LYS A 114 -13.73 4.92 12.20
N GLU A 115 -13.49 4.22 11.10
CA GLU A 115 -14.07 4.56 9.80
C GLU A 115 -15.28 3.72 9.44
N CYS A 116 -15.34 2.47 9.92
CA CYS A 116 -16.36 1.51 9.52
C CYS A 116 -17.10 0.89 10.72
N LYS A 117 -17.19 1.60 11.82
CA LYS A 117 -17.71 1.09 13.09
C LYS A 117 -19.06 0.41 12.95
N SER A 118 -19.96 0.99 12.16
CA SER A 118 -21.31 0.46 11.98
C SER A 118 -21.34 -0.82 11.13
N GLN A 119 -20.27 -1.16 10.47
CA GLN A 119 -20.15 -2.32 9.58
C GLN A 119 -19.46 -3.50 10.24
N ILE A 120 -18.91 -3.32 11.43
CA ILE A 120 -18.17 -4.37 12.14
C ILE A 120 -19.10 -5.00 13.17
N ASP A 121 -19.42 -6.25 12.92
CA ASP A 121 -20.31 -7.02 13.78
C ASP A 121 -19.56 -8.04 14.62
N ALA A 122 -18.37 -8.44 14.21
CA ALA A 122 -17.59 -9.46 14.87
C ALA A 122 -16.32 -8.87 15.44
N PRO A 123 -16.04 -9.07 16.72
CA PRO A 123 -14.92 -8.42 17.39
C PRO A 123 -13.63 -9.24 17.38
N ASP A 124 -13.16 -9.65 16.20
CA ASP A 124 -11.85 -10.33 16.08
C ASP A 124 -10.72 -9.49 16.65
N TRP A 125 -10.84 -8.17 16.51
CA TRP A 125 -9.82 -7.25 16.97
C TRP A 125 -9.64 -7.27 18.50
N TRP A 126 -10.58 -7.80 19.24
CA TRP A 126 -10.44 -8.01 20.69
C TRP A 126 -9.26 -8.93 20.99
N GLN A 127 -9.00 -9.88 20.11
CA GLN A 127 -7.96 -10.87 20.30
C GLN A 127 -6.57 -10.32 19.97
N LEU A 128 -6.52 -9.16 19.34
CA LEU A 128 -5.27 -8.53 18.90
C LEU A 128 -4.72 -7.50 19.90
N VAL A 129 -5.53 -7.10 20.87
CA VAL A 129 -5.20 -6.01 21.79
C VAL A 129 -4.62 -6.51 23.11
#